data_3e241dc32565631bd61fbe3b063dcbaa
#
_entry.id   3e241dc32565631bd61fbe3b063dcbaa
#
_cell.length_a   1.000
_cell.length_b   1.000
_cell.length_c   1.000
_cell.angle_alpha   90.00
_cell.angle_beta   90.00
_cell.angle_gamma   90.00
#
_symmetry.space_group_name_H-M   'P 1'
#
loop_
_entity.id
_entity.type
_entity.pdbx_description
1 polymer ?
#
loop_
_entity_poly.entity_id
_entity_poly.type
_entity_poly.pdbx_seq_one_letter_code
_entity_poly.pdbx_strand_id
1 'polypeptide(L)'
;CFPTCLFLLFFDTFAPTVEILSDMLICSKFPEEEIEKERGVILAEIRSSKDSVEDFSFKKINEVAFKNSSLRYDVAGLDENVKSFTKKELYEYYKKYYIPNNSLITMVSSLSHEEAFEEISKHFSKWEPKERIELVVKDEKNRNIKKVTTKENIELCTIIYLFTFYDLDKNYELPLRILNHRLGESANSLLFREVRENRGLAYDIYSHLDITENVRTLYVYTAVDEEDIDDAANAIEEIFKDIKFRNIIIGENDLNVMKKVHKTAVISTLEDSVELCSYILSQSLEGEDIFEFLKDMDR
;
A
#
# COMPACT_ATOMS: atom_id res chain seq x y z
N CYS A 1 1.20 3.31 -8.14
CA CYS A 1 1.36 4.26 -7.02
C CYS A 1 1.10 5.66 -7.55
N PHE A 2 0.11 6.35 -6.99
CA PHE A 2 -0.14 7.77 -7.30
C PHE A 2 0.63 8.60 -6.28
N PRO A 3 1.39 9.63 -6.69
CA PRO A 3 1.99 10.53 -5.72
C PRO A 3 0.87 11.22 -4.93
N THR A 4 0.83 11.00 -3.64
CA THR A 4 -0.17 11.58 -2.74
C THR A 4 0.49 12.65 -1.90
N CYS A 5 -0.03 13.88 -1.96
CA CYS A 5 0.36 14.96 -1.08
C CYS A 5 -0.78 15.21 -0.09
N LEU A 6 -0.50 15.04 1.21
CA LEU A 6 -1.46 15.30 2.28
C LEU A 6 -1.05 16.58 3.01
N PHE A 7 -2.03 17.49 3.21
CA PHE A 7 -1.84 18.70 3.99
C PHE A 7 -2.85 18.76 5.12
N LEU A 8 -2.38 18.88 6.35
CA LEU A 8 -3.19 19.21 7.52
C LEU A 8 -3.10 20.72 7.77
N LEU A 9 -4.24 21.40 7.75
CA LEU A 9 -4.29 22.87 7.76
C LEU A 9 -5.22 23.40 8.84
N PHE A 10 -4.90 24.58 9.36
CA PHE A 10 -5.84 25.40 10.09
C PHE A 10 -6.73 26.16 9.11
N PHE A 11 -7.96 26.47 9.51
CA PHE A 11 -8.98 27.10 8.67
C PHE A 11 -8.50 28.39 7.98
N ASP A 12 -7.82 29.27 8.70
CA ASP A 12 -7.30 30.56 8.23
C ASP A 12 -6.11 30.45 7.25
N THR A 13 -5.52 29.25 7.11
CA THR A 13 -4.40 29.01 6.19
C THR A 13 -4.83 28.27 4.90
N PHE A 14 -6.11 27.97 4.75
CA PHE A 14 -6.61 27.19 3.61
C PHE A 14 -6.30 27.84 2.25
N ALA A 15 -6.78 29.07 2.03
CA ALA A 15 -6.58 29.75 0.74
C ALA A 15 -5.09 29.94 0.36
N PRO A 16 -4.20 30.43 1.24
CA PRO A 16 -2.77 30.50 0.95
C PRO A 16 -2.14 29.13 0.64
N THR A 17 -2.62 28.08 1.27
CA THR A 17 -2.07 26.73 1.03
C THR A 17 -2.52 26.17 -0.32
N VAL A 18 -3.78 26.36 -0.69
CA VAL A 18 -4.28 25.97 -2.03
C VAL A 18 -3.50 26.72 -3.13
N GLU A 19 -3.20 28.01 -2.92
CA GLU A 19 -2.37 28.79 -3.82
C GLU A 19 -0.97 28.20 -3.97
N ILE A 20 -0.27 27.92 -2.84
CA ILE A 20 1.07 27.31 -2.86
C ILE A 20 1.04 25.94 -3.52
N LEU A 21 0.07 25.09 -3.17
CA LEU A 21 -0.07 23.74 -3.74
C LEU A 21 -0.28 23.81 -5.26
N SER A 22 -1.13 24.73 -5.73
CA SER A 22 -1.36 24.91 -7.15
C SER A 22 -0.10 25.38 -7.88
N ASP A 23 0.66 26.33 -7.31
CA ASP A 23 1.94 26.77 -7.87
C ASP A 23 2.97 25.64 -7.93
N MET A 24 3.11 24.86 -6.85
CA MET A 24 4.00 23.69 -6.83
C MET A 24 3.65 22.66 -7.90
N LEU A 25 2.35 22.39 -8.13
CA LEU A 25 1.90 21.37 -9.07
C LEU A 25 1.88 21.87 -10.53
N ILE A 26 1.60 23.14 -10.77
CA ILE A 26 1.42 23.70 -12.13
C ILE A 26 2.70 24.35 -12.63
N CYS A 27 3.47 25.01 -11.75
CA CYS A 27 4.62 25.84 -12.08
C CYS A 27 5.96 25.28 -11.63
N SER A 28 6.06 23.98 -11.45
CA SER A 28 7.28 23.31 -10.97
C SER A 28 8.51 23.63 -11.82
N LYS A 29 9.61 24.05 -11.20
CA LYS A 29 10.80 24.59 -11.90
C LYS A 29 11.97 23.62 -11.99
N PHE A 30 12.02 22.64 -11.11
CA PHE A 30 13.10 21.66 -11.02
C PHE A 30 14.50 22.29 -11.04
N PRO A 31 14.88 23.15 -10.06
CA PRO A 31 16.23 23.71 -10.01
C PRO A 31 17.27 22.60 -9.91
N GLU A 32 18.37 22.71 -10.63
CA GLU A 32 19.41 21.65 -10.65
C GLU A 32 20.00 21.40 -9.24
N GLU A 33 20.20 22.46 -8.47
CA GLU A 33 20.70 22.33 -7.11
C GLU A 33 19.76 21.51 -6.21
N GLU A 34 18.45 21.71 -6.34
CA GLU A 34 17.46 20.94 -5.57
C GLU A 34 17.34 19.49 -6.08
N ILE A 35 17.49 19.26 -7.38
CA ILE A 35 17.55 17.89 -7.93
C ILE A 35 18.72 17.12 -7.33
N GLU A 36 19.91 17.76 -7.20
CA GLU A 36 21.08 17.08 -6.64
C GLU A 36 20.94 16.82 -5.13
N LYS A 37 20.32 17.73 -4.39
CA LYS A 37 20.00 17.49 -2.97
C LYS A 37 19.03 16.31 -2.83
N GLU A 38 17.93 16.32 -3.56
CA GLU A 38 16.91 15.26 -3.52
C GLU A 38 17.47 13.92 -4.01
N ARG A 39 18.32 13.91 -5.03
CA ARG A 39 19.05 12.72 -5.47
C ARG A 39 19.85 12.09 -4.31
N GLY A 40 20.51 12.94 -3.51
CA GLY A 40 21.24 12.49 -2.31
C GLY A 40 20.33 11.83 -1.28
N VAL A 41 19.14 12.41 -1.05
CA VAL A 41 18.13 11.89 -0.11
C VAL A 41 17.61 10.54 -0.61
N ILE A 42 17.14 10.45 -1.85
CA ILE A 42 16.61 9.20 -2.43
C ILE A 42 17.66 8.08 -2.41
N LEU A 43 18.91 8.38 -2.75
CA LEU A 43 20.00 7.40 -2.65
C LEU A 43 20.30 6.96 -1.22
N ALA A 44 20.07 7.82 -0.23
CA ALA A 44 20.18 7.45 1.18
C ALA A 44 18.99 6.54 1.61
N GLU A 45 17.78 6.84 1.18
CA GLU A 45 16.59 6.00 1.40
C GLU A 45 16.77 4.61 0.78
N ILE A 46 17.25 4.52 -0.47
CA ILE A 46 17.54 3.23 -1.13
C ILE A 46 18.58 2.43 -0.33
N ARG A 47 19.60 3.09 0.24
CA ARG A 47 20.58 2.40 1.10
C ARG A 47 19.95 1.91 2.39
N SER A 48 19.17 2.76 3.05
CA SER A 48 18.48 2.41 4.30
C SER A 48 17.51 1.21 4.09
N SER A 49 16.76 1.21 2.99
CA SER A 49 15.88 0.09 2.65
C SER A 49 16.66 -1.21 2.36
N LYS A 50 17.89 -1.11 1.82
CA LYS A 50 18.75 -2.28 1.66
C LYS A 50 19.24 -2.86 2.99
N ASP A 51 19.36 -2.03 4.03
CA ASP A 51 19.77 -2.47 5.37
C ASP A 51 18.61 -3.10 6.14
N SER A 52 17.38 -2.70 5.88
CA SER A 52 16.18 -3.36 6.41
C SER A 52 16.05 -4.77 5.86
N VAL A 53 15.95 -5.76 6.75
CA VAL A 53 15.79 -7.17 6.36
C VAL A 53 14.39 -7.40 5.78
N GLU A 54 13.38 -6.74 6.33
CA GLU A 54 11.99 -6.81 5.88
C GLU A 54 11.84 -6.24 4.47
N ASP A 55 12.26 -4.99 4.22
CA ASP A 55 12.19 -4.35 2.90
C ASP A 55 12.97 -5.15 1.85
N PHE A 56 14.14 -5.66 2.22
CA PHE A 56 14.94 -6.52 1.36
C PHE A 56 14.16 -7.79 0.97
N SER A 57 13.44 -8.39 1.92
CA SER A 57 12.68 -9.61 1.69
C SER A 57 11.48 -9.37 0.78
N PHE A 58 10.72 -8.28 1.00
CA PHE A 58 9.62 -7.88 0.11
C PHE A 58 10.11 -7.59 -1.31
N LYS A 59 11.23 -6.88 -1.44
CA LYS A 59 11.84 -6.65 -2.74
C LYS A 59 12.22 -7.96 -3.43
N LYS A 60 12.85 -8.89 -2.71
CA LYS A 60 13.28 -10.16 -3.27
C LYS A 60 12.12 -11.06 -3.69
N ILE A 61 11.05 -11.12 -2.91
CA ILE A 61 9.89 -11.92 -3.31
C ILE A 61 9.21 -11.34 -4.55
N ASN A 62 9.10 -10.01 -4.65
CA ASN A 62 8.53 -9.35 -5.82
C ASN A 62 9.37 -9.58 -7.09
N GLU A 63 10.70 -9.48 -7.00
CA GLU A 63 11.62 -9.81 -8.11
C GLU A 63 11.44 -11.26 -8.60
N VAL A 64 11.15 -12.19 -7.68
CA VAL A 64 10.94 -13.61 -7.98
C VAL A 64 9.55 -13.91 -8.49
N ALA A 65 8.52 -13.33 -7.87
CA ALA A 65 7.13 -13.58 -8.19
C ALA A 65 6.73 -12.96 -9.52
N PHE A 66 7.13 -11.73 -9.76
CA PHE A 66 6.75 -10.97 -10.95
C PHE A 66 7.87 -10.95 -11.98
N LYS A 67 7.57 -11.45 -13.17
CA LYS A 67 8.53 -11.49 -14.28
C LYS A 67 8.32 -10.32 -15.26
N ASN A 68 7.08 -9.99 -15.56
CA ASN A 68 6.69 -9.00 -16.55
C ASN A 68 5.90 -7.82 -15.97
N SER A 69 5.35 -7.98 -14.76
CA SER A 69 4.64 -6.92 -14.06
C SER A 69 5.60 -5.88 -13.53
N SER A 70 5.15 -4.61 -13.49
CA SER A 70 5.88 -3.52 -12.84
C SER A 70 6.02 -3.70 -11.33
N LEU A 71 5.20 -4.55 -10.71
CA LEU A 71 5.27 -4.88 -9.28
C LEU A 71 6.61 -5.51 -8.86
N ARG A 72 7.41 -5.98 -9.83
CA ARG A 72 8.76 -6.48 -9.56
C ARG A 72 9.77 -5.41 -9.15
N TYR A 73 9.47 -4.16 -9.45
CA TYR A 73 10.39 -3.04 -9.21
C TYR A 73 10.09 -2.37 -7.88
N ASP A 74 11.15 -1.99 -7.21
CA ASP A 74 11.08 -1.14 -6.02
C ASP A 74 10.57 0.26 -6.39
N VAL A 75 9.71 0.83 -5.56
CA VAL A 75 9.15 2.19 -5.78
C VAL A 75 10.26 3.25 -5.76
N ALA A 76 11.26 3.09 -4.91
CA ALA A 76 12.42 3.98 -4.87
C ALA A 76 13.33 3.87 -6.11
N GLY A 77 13.15 2.83 -6.92
CA GLY A 77 13.93 2.59 -8.12
C GLY A 77 15.30 1.96 -7.86
N LEU A 78 16.17 2.07 -8.85
CA LEU A 78 17.54 1.57 -8.79
C LEU A 78 18.53 2.73 -8.64
N ASP A 79 19.56 2.53 -7.84
CA ASP A 79 20.67 3.48 -7.65
C ASP A 79 21.17 4.07 -8.97
N GLU A 80 21.35 3.19 -9.97
CA GLU A 80 21.88 3.57 -11.29
C GLU A 80 20.95 4.54 -12.01
N ASN A 81 19.65 4.27 -11.97
CA ASN A 81 18.64 5.13 -12.59
C ASN A 81 18.56 6.49 -11.88
N VAL A 82 18.49 6.47 -10.53
CA VAL A 82 18.43 7.70 -9.75
C VAL A 82 19.67 8.59 -9.99
N LYS A 83 20.85 7.99 -10.11
CA LYS A 83 22.11 8.72 -10.45
C LYS A 83 22.12 9.29 -11.85
N SER A 84 21.41 8.68 -12.80
CA SER A 84 21.44 9.04 -14.21
C SER A 84 20.37 10.05 -14.63
N PHE A 85 19.28 10.20 -13.87
CA PHE A 85 18.18 11.08 -14.23
C PHE A 85 18.65 12.54 -14.41
N THR A 86 18.31 13.11 -15.56
CA THR A 86 18.58 14.50 -15.89
C THR A 86 17.36 15.37 -15.59
N LYS A 87 17.58 16.66 -15.36
CA LYS A 87 16.51 17.66 -15.25
C LYS A 87 15.51 17.57 -16.41
N LYS A 88 15.99 17.36 -17.62
CA LYS A 88 15.15 17.26 -18.81
C LYS A 88 14.18 16.08 -18.71
N GLU A 89 14.67 14.89 -18.34
CA GLU A 89 13.84 13.69 -18.20
C GLU A 89 12.81 13.83 -17.09
N LEU A 90 13.20 14.40 -15.93
CA LEU A 90 12.28 14.66 -14.82
C LEU A 90 11.19 15.66 -15.24
N TYR A 91 11.54 16.71 -15.97
CA TYR A 91 10.60 17.71 -16.45
C TYR A 91 9.65 17.17 -17.53
N GLU A 92 10.14 16.31 -18.44
CA GLU A 92 9.32 15.61 -19.43
C GLU A 92 8.33 14.64 -18.74
N TYR A 93 8.78 13.91 -17.74
CA TYR A 93 7.93 13.04 -16.92
C TYR A 93 6.84 13.83 -16.19
N TYR A 94 7.21 14.92 -15.54
CA TYR A 94 6.29 15.82 -14.87
C TYR A 94 5.22 16.34 -15.85
N LYS A 95 5.60 16.90 -16.99
CA LYS A 95 4.66 17.40 -18.00
C LYS A 95 3.71 16.35 -18.56
N LYS A 96 4.12 15.10 -18.52
CA LYS A 96 3.37 13.97 -19.06
C LYS A 96 2.33 13.45 -18.08
N TYR A 97 2.66 13.38 -16.80
CA TYR A 97 1.84 12.71 -15.81
C TYR A 97 1.16 13.65 -14.80
N TYR A 98 1.73 14.81 -14.53
CA TYR A 98 1.15 15.83 -13.67
C TYR A 98 0.23 16.73 -14.48
N ILE A 99 -0.99 16.27 -14.67
CA ILE A 99 -2.04 16.92 -15.47
C ILE A 99 -3.37 16.81 -14.72
N PRO A 100 -4.31 17.77 -14.88
CA PRO A 100 -5.53 17.81 -14.08
C PRO A 100 -6.40 16.57 -14.27
N ASN A 101 -6.50 16.05 -15.49
CA ASN A 101 -7.27 14.84 -15.78
C ASN A 101 -6.57 13.52 -15.40
N ASN A 102 -5.41 13.58 -14.76
CA ASN A 102 -4.72 12.49 -14.09
C ASN A 102 -4.52 12.78 -12.57
N SER A 103 -5.27 13.73 -12.04
CA SER A 103 -5.15 14.17 -10.65
C SER A 103 -6.53 14.17 -9.98
N LEU A 104 -6.54 13.90 -8.69
CA LEU A 104 -7.75 13.93 -7.86
C LEU A 104 -7.43 14.75 -6.62
N ILE A 105 -8.31 15.66 -6.25
CA ILE A 105 -8.23 16.44 -5.03
C ILE A 105 -9.38 16.01 -4.13
N THR A 106 -9.06 15.59 -2.93
CA THR A 106 -10.02 15.33 -1.86
C THR A 106 -9.80 16.31 -0.72
N MET A 107 -10.87 16.73 -0.09
CA MET A 107 -10.81 17.66 1.02
C MET A 107 -11.83 17.32 2.09
N VAL A 108 -11.38 17.36 3.34
CA VAL A 108 -12.22 17.30 4.53
C VAL A 108 -12.05 18.61 5.28
N SER A 109 -13.11 19.38 5.43
CA SER A 109 -13.07 20.68 6.10
C SER A 109 -14.44 21.07 6.66
N SER A 110 -14.48 22.17 7.39
CA SER A 110 -15.72 22.82 7.88
C SER A 110 -16.35 23.81 6.88
N LEU A 111 -15.71 24.02 5.72
CA LEU A 111 -16.27 24.84 4.64
C LEU A 111 -17.46 24.16 4.00
N SER A 112 -18.39 24.94 3.44
CA SER A 112 -19.39 24.39 2.54
C SER A 112 -18.73 23.85 1.26
N HIS A 113 -19.44 22.98 0.56
CA HIS A 113 -18.95 22.38 -0.69
C HIS A 113 -18.68 23.46 -1.75
N GLU A 114 -19.53 24.45 -1.82
CA GLU A 114 -19.45 25.58 -2.74
C GLU A 114 -18.21 26.43 -2.45
N GLU A 115 -17.99 26.82 -1.20
CA GLU A 115 -16.82 27.63 -0.80
C GLU A 115 -15.51 26.90 -1.08
N ALA A 116 -15.44 25.61 -0.76
CA ALA A 116 -14.30 24.78 -1.03
C ALA A 116 -13.99 24.66 -2.53
N PHE A 117 -15.02 24.39 -3.33
CA PHE A 117 -14.92 24.26 -4.77
C PHE A 117 -14.52 25.58 -5.44
N GLU A 118 -15.07 26.69 -5.03
CA GLU A 118 -14.71 28.02 -5.55
C GLU A 118 -13.23 28.34 -5.31
N GLU A 119 -12.73 28.10 -4.09
CA GLU A 119 -11.34 28.39 -3.77
C GLU A 119 -10.37 27.47 -4.52
N ILE A 120 -10.65 26.18 -4.61
CA ILE A 120 -9.84 25.23 -5.40
C ILE A 120 -9.88 25.65 -6.88
N SER A 121 -11.05 25.93 -7.42
CA SER A 121 -11.23 26.31 -8.84
C SER A 121 -10.49 27.57 -9.21
N LYS A 122 -10.43 28.56 -8.32
CA LYS A 122 -9.70 29.81 -8.50
C LYS A 122 -8.20 29.57 -8.84
N HIS A 123 -7.59 28.59 -8.22
CA HIS A 123 -6.17 28.31 -8.39
C HIS A 123 -5.87 27.21 -9.42
N PHE A 124 -6.74 26.20 -9.57
CA PHE A 124 -6.52 25.06 -10.45
C PHE A 124 -7.18 25.18 -11.82
N SER A 125 -8.10 26.13 -12.07
CA SER A 125 -8.82 26.28 -13.35
C SER A 125 -7.92 26.54 -14.57
N LYS A 126 -6.72 27.06 -14.36
CA LYS A 126 -5.72 27.32 -15.42
C LYS A 126 -4.86 26.12 -15.77
N TRP A 127 -5.00 25.03 -15.03
CA TRP A 127 -4.25 23.82 -15.31
C TRP A 127 -4.84 23.09 -16.51
N GLU A 128 -4.12 23.08 -17.63
CA GLU A 128 -4.63 22.57 -18.89
C GLU A 128 -4.61 21.04 -18.95
N PRO A 129 -5.74 20.39 -19.28
CA PRO A 129 -5.80 18.94 -19.46
C PRO A 129 -5.01 18.49 -20.69
N LYS A 130 -4.48 17.26 -20.63
CA LYS A 130 -3.77 16.62 -21.74
C LYS A 130 -4.27 15.21 -21.91
N GLU A 131 -3.78 14.52 -22.94
CA GLU A 131 -4.05 13.09 -23.12
C GLU A 131 -3.54 12.28 -21.92
N ARG A 132 -4.45 11.58 -21.25
CA ARG A 132 -4.12 10.71 -20.12
C ARG A 132 -3.48 9.44 -20.65
N ILE A 133 -2.34 9.06 -20.09
CA ILE A 133 -1.69 7.80 -20.39
C ILE A 133 -2.11 6.80 -19.31
N GLU A 134 -2.81 5.76 -19.72
CA GLU A 134 -3.14 4.64 -18.83
C GLU A 134 -1.89 3.82 -18.53
N LEU A 135 -1.59 3.68 -17.25
CA LEU A 135 -0.55 2.79 -16.77
C LEU A 135 -1.21 1.44 -16.46
N VAL A 136 -0.95 0.46 -17.31
CA VAL A 136 -1.45 -0.90 -17.09
C VAL A 136 -0.42 -1.69 -16.29
N VAL A 137 -0.80 -2.11 -15.08
CA VAL A 137 -0.06 -3.12 -14.33
C VAL A 137 -0.43 -4.47 -14.89
N LYS A 138 0.57 -5.24 -15.31
CA LYS A 138 0.34 -6.53 -15.94
C LYS A 138 0.06 -7.60 -14.89
N ASP A 139 -1.07 -8.27 -15.00
CA ASP A 139 -1.42 -9.40 -14.16
C ASP A 139 -0.45 -10.56 -14.37
N GLU A 140 0.00 -11.15 -13.29
CA GLU A 140 0.79 -12.38 -13.33
C GLU A 140 0.25 -13.38 -12.31
N LYS A 141 -0.06 -14.58 -12.82
CA LYS A 141 -0.53 -15.69 -11.98
C LYS A 141 0.60 -16.23 -11.12
N ASN A 142 0.21 -16.75 -9.97
CA ASN A 142 1.11 -17.48 -9.08
C ASN A 142 1.95 -18.51 -9.85
N ARG A 143 3.22 -18.52 -9.52
CA ARG A 143 4.16 -19.56 -9.92
C ARG A 143 4.62 -20.30 -8.67
N ASN A 144 4.59 -21.62 -8.68
CA ASN A 144 5.10 -22.41 -7.55
C ASN A 144 6.64 -22.37 -7.55
N ILE A 145 7.19 -21.32 -6.94
CA ILE A 145 8.63 -21.08 -6.87
C ILE A 145 9.03 -20.95 -5.40
N LYS A 146 10.10 -21.68 -5.03
CA LYS A 146 10.80 -21.47 -3.76
C LYS A 146 12.21 -20.95 -4.08
N LYS A 147 12.66 -19.89 -3.43
CA LYS A 147 13.99 -19.33 -3.57
C LYS A 147 14.56 -18.98 -2.21
N VAL A 148 15.82 -19.32 -2.01
CA VAL A 148 16.61 -18.89 -0.85
C VAL A 148 17.55 -17.79 -1.33
N THR A 149 17.69 -16.75 -0.54
CA THR A 149 18.65 -15.65 -0.77
C THR A 149 19.40 -15.41 0.51
N THR A 150 20.72 -15.34 0.42
CA THR A 150 21.59 -15.03 1.56
C THR A 150 21.89 -13.55 1.59
N LYS A 151 21.83 -12.97 2.79
CA LYS A 151 22.27 -11.61 3.10
C LYS A 151 23.22 -11.68 4.27
N GLU A 152 24.37 -11.03 4.17
CA GLU A 152 25.37 -10.97 5.24
C GLU A 152 24.97 -9.95 6.31
N ASN A 153 25.47 -10.14 7.52
CA ASN A 153 25.30 -9.23 8.65
C ASN A 153 23.83 -8.99 9.06
N ILE A 154 23.03 -10.05 9.07
CA ILE A 154 21.67 -10.03 9.60
C ILE A 154 21.59 -10.88 10.87
N GLU A 155 20.74 -10.45 11.81
CA GLU A 155 20.51 -11.18 13.07
C GLU A 155 19.39 -12.20 12.92
N LEU A 156 18.35 -11.85 12.15
CA LEU A 156 17.16 -12.69 11.95
C LEU A 156 17.02 -13.09 10.49
N CYS A 157 16.60 -14.33 10.28
CA CYS A 157 16.18 -14.83 8.98
C CYS A 157 14.71 -14.46 8.72
N THR A 158 14.32 -14.39 7.46
CA THR A 158 12.94 -14.10 7.09
C THR A 158 12.37 -15.19 6.18
N ILE A 159 11.10 -15.50 6.37
CA ILE A 159 10.30 -16.33 5.48
C ILE A 159 9.16 -15.48 4.95
N ILE A 160 9.00 -15.44 3.64
CA ILE A 160 7.92 -14.69 3.02
C ILE A 160 7.22 -15.52 1.95
N TYR A 161 5.89 -15.54 2.01
CA TYR A 161 5.03 -16.13 1.00
C TYR A 161 4.28 -15.04 0.26
N LEU A 162 4.08 -15.23 -1.03
CA LEU A 162 3.28 -14.35 -1.87
C LEU A 162 2.29 -15.19 -2.68
N PHE A 163 1.03 -14.80 -2.59
CA PHE A 163 -0.07 -15.33 -3.40
C PHE A 163 -0.66 -14.22 -4.25
N THR A 164 -1.00 -14.52 -5.51
CA THR A 164 -1.76 -13.63 -6.39
C THR A 164 -3.11 -14.24 -6.71
N PHE A 165 -4.15 -13.41 -6.88
CA PHE A 165 -5.53 -13.88 -7.08
C PHE A 165 -6.32 -13.00 -8.05
N TYR A 166 -5.72 -12.63 -9.17
CA TYR A 166 -6.35 -11.79 -10.21
C TYR A 166 -7.64 -12.38 -10.79
N ASP A 167 -7.80 -13.70 -10.74
CA ASP A 167 -9.00 -14.40 -11.20
C ASP A 167 -10.13 -14.45 -10.14
N LEU A 168 -9.95 -13.82 -8.96
CA LEU A 168 -10.95 -13.83 -7.90
C LEU A 168 -12.13 -12.92 -8.27
N ASP A 169 -13.35 -13.47 -8.18
CA ASP A 169 -14.56 -12.68 -8.34
C ASP A 169 -14.71 -11.66 -7.21
N LYS A 170 -15.17 -10.45 -7.53
CA LYS A 170 -15.35 -9.32 -6.59
C LYS A 170 -16.17 -9.71 -5.35
N ASN A 171 -17.15 -10.60 -5.50
CA ASN A 171 -17.96 -11.07 -4.37
C ASN A 171 -17.17 -11.82 -3.30
N TYR A 172 -15.96 -12.27 -3.59
CA TYR A 172 -15.07 -12.93 -2.63
C TYR A 172 -14.04 -11.99 -1.99
N GLU A 173 -13.99 -10.72 -2.34
CA GLU A 173 -13.02 -9.78 -1.77
C GLU A 173 -13.27 -9.56 -0.28
N LEU A 174 -14.52 -9.29 0.12
CA LEU A 174 -14.86 -9.16 1.55
C LEU A 174 -14.60 -10.45 2.34
N PRO A 175 -15.04 -11.64 1.91
CA PRO A 175 -14.63 -12.91 2.53
C PRO A 175 -13.10 -13.08 2.64
N LEU A 176 -12.33 -12.64 1.65
CA LEU A 176 -10.87 -12.73 1.68
C LEU A 176 -10.26 -11.75 2.70
N ARG A 177 -10.78 -10.53 2.80
CA ARG A 177 -10.39 -9.58 3.86
C ARG A 177 -10.66 -10.14 5.26
N ILE A 178 -11.83 -10.74 5.43
CA ILE A 178 -12.21 -11.45 6.65
C ILE A 178 -11.22 -12.58 6.96
N LEU A 179 -10.93 -13.42 5.98
CA LEU A 179 -9.96 -14.51 6.15
C LEU A 179 -8.57 -13.97 6.48
N ASN A 180 -8.11 -12.92 5.81
CA ASN A 180 -6.80 -12.34 6.06
C ASN A 180 -6.67 -11.77 7.48
N HIS A 181 -7.70 -11.07 7.97
CA HIS A 181 -7.73 -10.61 9.36
C HIS A 181 -7.57 -11.77 10.34
N ARG A 182 -8.27 -12.88 10.11
CA ARG A 182 -8.15 -14.09 10.94
C ARG A 182 -6.81 -14.79 10.76
N LEU A 183 -6.23 -14.73 9.57
CA LEU A 183 -4.95 -15.35 9.24
C LEU A 183 -3.79 -14.66 9.96
N GLY A 184 -3.61 -13.34 9.79
CA GLY A 184 -2.38 -12.69 10.23
C GLY A 184 -2.44 -11.20 10.58
N GLU A 185 -3.60 -10.51 10.52
CA GLU A 185 -3.65 -9.05 10.81
C GLU A 185 -3.78 -8.69 12.30
N SER A 186 -4.04 -9.64 13.17
CA SER A 186 -4.27 -9.32 14.58
C SER A 186 -3.43 -10.18 15.51
N ALA A 187 -3.24 -9.72 16.75
CA ALA A 187 -2.60 -10.48 17.82
C ALA A 187 -3.36 -11.79 18.18
N ASN A 188 -4.61 -11.92 17.75
CA ASN A 188 -5.41 -13.16 17.89
C ASN A 188 -5.48 -13.96 16.58
N SER A 189 -4.68 -13.62 15.59
CA SER A 189 -4.63 -14.32 14.32
C SER A 189 -4.05 -15.73 14.45
N LEU A 190 -4.34 -16.57 13.46
CA LEU A 190 -3.85 -17.96 13.45
C LEU A 190 -2.33 -18.03 13.43
N LEU A 191 -1.71 -17.21 12.56
CA LEU A 191 -0.25 -17.15 12.44
C LEU A 191 0.39 -16.69 13.74
N PHE A 192 -0.10 -15.61 14.34
CA PHE A 192 0.48 -15.07 15.56
C PHE A 192 0.37 -16.07 16.72
N ARG A 193 -0.80 -16.66 16.92
CA ARG A 193 -1.02 -17.62 18.01
C ARG A 193 -0.24 -18.90 17.82
N GLU A 194 -0.27 -19.52 16.64
CA GLU A 194 0.36 -20.82 16.44
C GLU A 194 1.87 -20.74 16.33
N VAL A 195 2.39 -19.77 15.59
CA VAL A 195 3.83 -19.72 15.30
C VAL A 195 4.58 -18.96 16.38
N ARG A 196 4.04 -17.81 16.82
CA ARG A 196 4.72 -16.95 17.79
C ARG A 196 4.38 -17.32 19.24
N GLU A 197 3.10 -17.41 19.62
CA GLU A 197 2.73 -17.63 21.02
C GLU A 197 2.86 -19.10 21.46
N ASN A 198 2.32 -20.05 20.69
CA ASN A 198 2.27 -21.45 21.10
C ASN A 198 3.61 -22.16 20.90
N ARG A 199 4.32 -21.85 19.80
CA ARG A 199 5.58 -22.54 19.45
C ARG A 199 6.83 -21.69 19.72
N GLY A 200 6.69 -20.36 19.88
CA GLY A 200 7.81 -19.47 20.15
C GLY A 200 8.81 -19.33 19.01
N LEU A 201 8.42 -19.65 17.76
CA LEU A 201 9.31 -19.75 16.61
C LEU A 201 9.50 -18.41 15.86
N ALA A 202 8.67 -17.42 16.11
CA ALA A 202 8.70 -16.17 15.36
C ALA A 202 8.87 -14.95 16.28
N TYR A 203 9.78 -14.07 15.90
CA TYR A 203 9.90 -12.76 16.52
C TYR A 203 8.76 -11.84 16.07
N ASP A 204 8.49 -11.82 14.77
CA ASP A 204 7.36 -11.15 14.16
C ASP A 204 6.72 -12.02 13.09
N ILE A 205 5.40 -11.96 12.97
CA ILE A 205 4.63 -12.70 11.97
C ILE A 205 3.32 -12.00 11.68
N TYR A 206 3.04 -11.77 10.40
CA TYR A 206 1.78 -11.15 9.96
C TYR A 206 1.43 -11.54 8.52
N SER A 207 0.20 -11.23 8.11
CA SER A 207 -0.22 -11.24 6.72
C SER A 207 -0.64 -9.85 6.26
N HIS A 208 -0.40 -9.54 5.00
CA HIS A 208 -0.78 -8.29 4.37
C HIS A 208 -1.50 -8.55 3.06
N LEU A 209 -2.71 -8.04 2.95
CA LEU A 209 -3.59 -8.21 1.80
C LEU A 209 -3.75 -6.88 1.07
N ASP A 210 -3.36 -6.85 -0.20
CA ASP A 210 -3.57 -5.71 -1.08
C ASP A 210 -4.57 -6.11 -2.19
N ILE A 211 -5.71 -5.42 -2.20
CA ILE A 211 -6.77 -5.59 -3.20
C ILE A 211 -7.08 -4.21 -3.77
N THR A 212 -6.55 -3.94 -4.94
CA THR A 212 -6.88 -2.80 -5.77
C THR A 212 -7.24 -3.27 -7.18
N GLU A 213 -7.64 -2.38 -8.06
CA GLU A 213 -7.94 -2.74 -9.45
C GLU A 213 -6.77 -3.50 -10.12
N ASN A 214 -5.54 -3.09 -9.82
CA ASN A 214 -4.34 -3.57 -10.50
C ASN A 214 -3.43 -4.44 -9.62
N VAL A 215 -3.68 -4.54 -8.32
CA VAL A 215 -2.88 -5.31 -7.37
C VAL A 215 -3.79 -6.24 -6.59
N ARG A 216 -3.51 -7.54 -6.66
CA ARG A 216 -4.26 -8.58 -5.96
C ARG A 216 -3.26 -9.57 -5.37
N THR A 217 -2.73 -9.21 -4.21
CA THR A 217 -1.66 -9.95 -3.55
C THR A 217 -1.95 -10.17 -2.07
N LEU A 218 -1.56 -11.34 -1.59
CA LEU A 218 -1.52 -11.68 -0.17
C LEU A 218 -0.10 -12.10 0.17
N TYR A 219 0.52 -11.40 1.10
CA TYR A 219 1.81 -11.73 1.68
C TYR A 219 1.61 -12.36 3.05
N VAL A 220 2.47 -13.31 3.39
CA VAL A 220 2.71 -13.76 4.75
C VAL A 220 4.18 -13.60 5.03
N TYR A 221 4.51 -12.83 6.05
CA TYR A 221 5.88 -12.52 6.45
C TYR A 221 6.15 -13.03 7.86
N THR A 222 7.34 -13.52 8.10
CA THR A 222 7.84 -13.80 9.45
C THR A 222 9.35 -13.59 9.55
N ALA A 223 9.79 -13.15 10.74
CA ALA A 223 11.19 -13.07 11.14
C ALA A 223 11.45 -14.13 12.22
N VAL A 224 12.49 -14.93 12.04
CA VAL A 224 12.81 -16.09 12.84
C VAL A 224 14.33 -16.22 13.06
N ASP A 225 14.75 -16.95 14.07
CA ASP A 225 16.14 -17.36 14.22
C ASP A 225 16.51 -18.41 13.13
N GLU A 226 17.79 -18.52 12.79
CA GLU A 226 18.25 -19.42 11.73
C GLU A 226 17.89 -20.90 12.01
N GLU A 227 17.95 -21.31 13.27
CA GLU A 227 17.63 -22.67 13.71
C GLU A 227 16.14 -23.00 13.61
N ASP A 228 15.27 -21.99 13.61
CA ASP A 228 13.80 -22.15 13.61
C ASP A 228 13.17 -22.07 12.20
N ILE A 229 13.96 -21.82 11.14
CA ILE A 229 13.44 -21.62 9.78
C ILE A 229 12.53 -22.76 9.33
N ASP A 230 12.98 -24.00 9.45
CA ASP A 230 12.23 -25.14 8.94
C ASP A 230 10.98 -25.41 9.80
N ASP A 231 11.05 -25.26 11.10
CA ASP A 231 9.91 -25.45 12.01
C ASP A 231 8.86 -24.36 11.83
N ALA A 232 9.25 -23.11 11.67
CA ALA A 232 8.36 -22.00 11.37
C ALA A 232 7.70 -22.15 9.98
N ALA A 233 8.47 -22.51 8.96
CA ALA A 233 7.91 -22.78 7.64
C ALA A 233 6.87 -23.91 7.66
N ASN A 234 7.18 -25.01 8.34
CA ASN A 234 6.26 -26.14 8.50
C ASN A 234 4.97 -25.73 9.24
N ALA A 235 5.09 -24.95 10.32
CA ALA A 235 3.94 -24.45 11.07
C ALA A 235 3.03 -23.54 10.21
N ILE A 236 3.60 -22.66 9.40
CA ILE A 236 2.84 -21.82 8.48
C ILE A 236 2.15 -22.66 7.41
N GLU A 237 2.86 -23.63 6.83
CA GLU A 237 2.30 -24.54 5.82
C GLU A 237 1.19 -25.45 6.38
N GLU A 238 1.26 -25.85 7.64
CA GLU A 238 0.18 -26.56 8.33
C GLU A 238 -1.08 -25.68 8.39
N ILE A 239 -0.96 -24.41 8.77
CA ILE A 239 -2.08 -23.47 8.79
C ILE A 239 -2.70 -23.31 7.38
N PHE A 240 -1.88 -23.19 6.34
CA PHE A 240 -2.39 -23.13 4.96
C PHE A 240 -3.11 -24.39 4.53
N LYS A 241 -2.62 -25.57 4.95
CA LYS A 241 -3.31 -26.85 4.71
C LYS A 241 -4.65 -26.90 5.43
N ASP A 242 -4.68 -26.47 6.68
CA ASP A 242 -5.89 -26.48 7.50
C ASP A 242 -6.96 -25.53 6.93
N ILE A 243 -6.58 -24.36 6.45
CA ILE A 243 -7.49 -23.47 5.73
C ILE A 243 -8.00 -24.14 4.43
N LYS A 244 -7.10 -24.70 3.64
CA LYS A 244 -7.43 -25.35 2.36
C LYS A 244 -8.38 -26.53 2.53
N PHE A 245 -8.17 -27.33 3.55
CA PHE A 245 -9.00 -28.53 3.83
C PHE A 245 -10.21 -28.25 4.73
N ARG A 246 -10.46 -26.96 5.05
CA ARG A 246 -11.57 -26.52 5.91
C ARG A 246 -11.53 -27.11 7.32
N ASN A 247 -10.36 -27.40 7.83
CA ASN A 247 -10.18 -27.81 9.24
C ASN A 247 -10.33 -26.61 10.17
N ILE A 248 -10.07 -25.40 9.68
CA ILE A 248 -10.32 -24.14 10.39
C ILE A 248 -11.70 -23.66 10.00
N ILE A 249 -12.57 -23.53 11.00
CA ILE A 249 -13.92 -23.02 10.84
C ILE A 249 -13.96 -21.60 11.41
N ILE A 250 -14.31 -20.63 10.58
CA ILE A 250 -14.66 -19.30 11.04
C ILE A 250 -16.10 -19.35 11.53
N GLY A 251 -16.27 -19.36 12.85
CA GLY A 251 -17.59 -19.47 13.48
C GLY A 251 -18.27 -18.11 13.61
N GLU A 252 -19.53 -18.14 14.08
CA GLU A 252 -20.32 -16.93 14.31
C GLU A 252 -19.66 -15.98 15.33
N ASN A 253 -18.99 -16.53 16.34
CA ASN A 253 -18.21 -15.72 17.28
C ASN A 253 -17.06 -14.97 16.61
N ASP A 254 -16.31 -15.61 15.73
CA ASP A 254 -15.23 -14.97 15.01
C ASP A 254 -15.78 -13.83 14.14
N LEU A 255 -16.87 -14.07 13.41
CA LEU A 255 -17.54 -13.04 12.60
C LEU A 255 -18.04 -11.87 13.46
N ASN A 256 -18.61 -12.13 14.63
CA ASN A 256 -19.07 -11.08 15.54
C ASN A 256 -17.91 -10.23 16.08
N VAL A 257 -16.77 -10.83 16.39
CA VAL A 257 -15.55 -10.10 16.78
C VAL A 257 -15.08 -9.23 15.61
N MET A 258 -15.05 -9.74 14.41
CA MET A 258 -14.60 -9.02 13.22
C MET A 258 -15.54 -7.87 12.86
N LYS A 259 -16.86 -8.06 12.96
CA LYS A 259 -17.83 -6.97 12.82
C LYS A 259 -17.56 -5.83 13.81
N LYS A 260 -17.21 -6.14 15.05
CA LYS A 260 -16.85 -5.12 16.06
C LYS A 260 -15.55 -4.41 15.71
N VAL A 261 -14.53 -5.14 15.28
CA VAL A 261 -13.24 -4.56 14.87
C VAL A 261 -13.46 -3.62 13.66
N HIS A 262 -14.19 -4.09 12.65
CA HIS A 262 -14.52 -3.28 11.47
C HIS A 262 -15.30 -2.02 11.84
N LYS A 263 -16.33 -2.16 12.68
CA LYS A 263 -17.11 -1.01 13.17
C LYS A 263 -16.23 0.00 13.91
N THR A 264 -15.30 -0.46 14.73
CA THR A 264 -14.37 0.43 15.45
C THR A 264 -13.43 1.13 14.47
N ALA A 265 -12.90 0.42 13.48
CA ALA A 265 -12.04 1.01 12.44
C ALA A 265 -12.79 2.09 11.64
N VAL A 266 -14.03 1.82 11.24
CA VAL A 266 -14.89 2.80 10.55
C VAL A 266 -15.12 4.05 11.40
N ILE A 267 -15.45 3.89 12.69
CA ILE A 267 -15.64 5.03 13.59
C ILE A 267 -14.35 5.84 13.71
N SER A 268 -13.21 5.17 13.88
CA SER A 268 -11.90 5.83 13.94
C SER A 268 -11.60 6.64 12.67
N THR A 269 -11.88 6.06 11.50
CA THR A 269 -11.73 6.76 10.21
C THR A 269 -12.63 7.99 10.11
N LEU A 270 -13.87 7.93 10.63
CA LEU A 270 -14.79 9.06 10.61
C LEU A 270 -14.42 10.19 11.59
N GLU A 271 -13.72 9.85 12.68
CA GLU A 271 -13.30 10.82 13.70
C GLU A 271 -11.98 11.53 13.33
N ASP A 272 -11.18 10.94 12.48
CA ASP A 272 -9.90 11.51 12.01
C ASP A 272 -10.03 12.08 10.59
N SER A 273 -9.81 13.38 10.44
CA SER A 273 -9.94 14.06 9.16
C SER A 273 -8.90 13.62 8.11
N VAL A 274 -7.73 13.17 8.55
CA VAL A 274 -6.65 12.67 7.68
C VAL A 274 -7.01 11.29 7.15
N GLU A 275 -7.43 10.40 8.04
CA GLU A 275 -7.88 9.05 7.69
C GLU A 275 -9.11 9.10 6.77
N LEU A 276 -10.08 9.97 7.08
CA LEU A 276 -11.26 10.18 6.24
C LEU A 276 -10.89 10.71 4.85
N CYS A 277 -9.98 11.68 4.77
CA CYS A 277 -9.52 12.23 3.49
C CYS A 277 -8.81 11.16 2.65
N SER A 278 -7.95 10.36 3.28
CA SER A 278 -7.24 9.24 2.64
C SER A 278 -8.20 8.15 2.17
N TYR A 279 -9.20 7.82 2.98
CA TYR A 279 -10.26 6.89 2.62
C TYR A 279 -11.05 7.36 1.40
N ILE A 280 -11.54 8.61 1.40
CA ILE A 280 -12.29 9.20 0.29
C ILE A 280 -11.44 9.19 -0.99
N LEU A 281 -10.16 9.55 -0.89
CA LEU A 281 -9.23 9.52 -2.02
C LEU A 281 -9.12 8.11 -2.61
N SER A 282 -8.90 7.11 -1.77
CA SER A 282 -8.75 5.71 -2.19
C SER A 282 -10.01 5.19 -2.90
N GLN A 283 -11.19 5.37 -2.27
CA GLN A 283 -12.47 4.95 -2.86
C GLN A 283 -12.74 5.65 -4.20
N SER A 284 -12.47 6.95 -4.28
CA SER A 284 -12.67 7.72 -5.51
C SER A 284 -11.73 7.29 -6.64
N LEU A 285 -10.49 6.91 -6.33
CA LEU A 285 -9.52 6.39 -7.31
C LEU A 285 -9.95 5.02 -7.87
N GLU A 286 -10.62 4.22 -7.05
CA GLU A 286 -11.13 2.89 -7.44
C GLU A 286 -12.53 2.95 -8.06
N GLY A 287 -13.16 4.15 -8.10
CA GLY A 287 -14.52 4.33 -8.61
C GLY A 287 -15.59 3.71 -7.72
N GLU A 288 -15.27 3.49 -6.44
CA GLU A 288 -16.16 2.94 -5.45
C GLU A 288 -17.02 4.02 -4.76
N ASP A 289 -18.15 3.62 -4.19
CA ASP A 289 -19.01 4.53 -3.42
C ASP A 289 -18.34 4.87 -2.07
N ILE A 290 -18.03 6.14 -1.86
CA ILE A 290 -17.43 6.63 -0.62
C ILE A 290 -18.28 6.36 0.64
N PHE A 291 -19.56 6.04 0.48
CA PHE A 291 -20.47 5.67 1.56
C PHE A 291 -20.68 4.15 1.69
N GLU A 292 -19.99 3.32 0.90
CA GLU A 292 -20.16 1.87 0.95
C GLU A 292 -19.88 1.30 2.34
N PHE A 293 -18.86 1.81 3.02
CA PHE A 293 -18.52 1.37 4.37
C PHE A 293 -19.65 1.60 5.41
N LEU A 294 -20.47 2.65 5.24
CA LEU A 294 -21.64 2.87 6.10
C LEU A 294 -22.72 1.83 5.85
N LYS A 295 -22.87 1.38 4.61
CA LYS A 295 -23.82 0.32 4.23
C LYS A 295 -23.37 -1.05 4.73
N ASP A 296 -22.06 -1.30 4.75
CA ASP A 296 -21.49 -2.56 5.22
C ASP A 296 -21.56 -2.73 6.74
N MET A 297 -21.69 -1.64 7.49
CA MET A 297 -21.89 -1.70 8.94
C MET A 297 -23.19 -2.41 9.37
N ASP A 298 -24.21 -2.38 8.54
CA ASP A 298 -25.52 -2.98 8.82
C ASP A 298 -25.66 -4.42 8.27
N ARG A 299 -24.70 -4.88 7.48
CA ARG A 299 -24.62 -6.24 6.91
C ARG A 299 -23.76 -7.17 7.78
#